data_f30622c41e2f66bf9f060958f7bc31d1
#
_entry.id   f30622c41e2f66bf9f060958f7bc31d1
#
_cell.length_a   1.000
_cell.length_b   1.000
_cell.length_c   1.000
_cell.angle_alpha   90.00
_cell.angle_beta   90.00
_cell.angle_gamma   90.00
#
_symmetry.space_group_name_H-M   'P 1'
#
loop_
_entity.id
_entity.type
_entity.pdbx_description
1 polymer ?
#
loop_
_entity_poly.entity_id
_entity_poly.type
_entity_poly.pdbx_seq_one_letter_code
_entity_poly.pdbx_strand_id
1 'polypeptide(L)' 'MSRTKNWIMDIEEKLWDNVAKEIPNCEHETEAQAKAIKLADETGLLGNYIEVEQLEEAVNEMWTEFWAKFN' A
#
# COMPACT_ATOMS: atom_id res chain seq x y z
N MET A 1 -3.81 14.71 22.61
CA MET A 1 -3.76 15.06 21.31
C MET A 1 -2.72 14.38 20.54
N SER A 2 -3.07 13.94 19.47
CA SER A 2 -2.28 12.95 18.87
C SER A 2 -1.67 13.39 17.59
N ARG A 3 -0.71 14.27 17.69
CA ARG A 3 0.10 14.64 16.53
C ARG A 3 0.80 13.42 15.96
N THR A 4 1.25 12.55 16.84
CA THR A 4 1.90 11.30 16.41
C THR A 4 0.93 10.44 15.63
N LYS A 5 -0.31 10.37 16.09
CA LYS A 5 -1.32 9.57 15.42
C LYS A 5 -1.67 10.15 14.06
N ASN A 6 -1.79 11.48 13.97
CA ASN A 6 -2.06 12.14 12.70
C ASN A 6 -0.92 11.94 11.71
N TRP A 7 0.30 11.97 12.22
CA TRP A 7 1.48 11.76 11.39
C TRP A 7 1.49 10.36 10.78
N ILE A 8 1.14 9.34 11.58
CA ILE A 8 1.08 7.97 11.10
C ILE A 8 0.01 7.82 10.03
N MET A 9 -1.16 8.40 10.25
CA MET A 9 -2.25 8.34 9.27
C MET A 9 -1.86 9.02 7.98
N ASP A 10 -1.14 10.14 8.08
CA ASP A 10 -0.68 10.87 6.92
C ASP A 10 0.26 10.03 6.06
N ILE A 11 1.19 9.35 6.72
CA ILE A 11 2.15 8.49 6.03
C ILE A 11 1.43 7.30 5.39
N GLU A 12 0.45 6.73 6.09
CA GLU A 12 -0.34 5.63 5.54
C GLU A 12 -1.12 6.06 4.31
N GLU A 13 -1.72 7.24 4.36
CA GLU A 13 -2.45 7.76 3.20
C GLU A 13 -1.54 7.90 1.99
N LYS A 14 -0.35 8.44 2.21
CA LYS A 14 0.62 8.59 1.13
C LYS A 14 1.07 7.24 0.61
N LEU A 15 1.25 6.29 1.50
CA LEU A 15 1.62 4.93 1.09
C LEU A 15 0.55 4.34 0.17
N TRP A 16 -0.71 4.38 0.60
CA TRP A 16 -1.79 3.80 -0.20
C TRP A 16 -2.01 4.56 -1.50
N ASP A 17 -1.83 5.87 -1.49
CA ASP A 17 -1.89 6.69 -2.70
C ASP A 17 -0.84 6.24 -3.70
N ASN A 18 0.38 6.06 -3.23
CA ASN A 18 1.48 5.64 -4.09
C ASN A 18 1.27 4.24 -4.62
N VAL A 19 0.79 3.33 -3.77
CA VAL A 19 0.48 1.97 -4.19
C VAL A 19 -0.60 1.99 -5.27
N ALA A 20 -1.65 2.77 -5.06
CA ALA A 20 -2.73 2.87 -6.04
C ALA A 20 -2.24 3.40 -7.39
N LYS A 21 -1.31 4.35 -7.37
CA LYS A 21 -0.73 4.89 -8.59
C LYS A 21 0.14 3.87 -9.31
N GLU A 22 0.75 2.96 -8.59
CA GLU A 22 1.63 1.96 -9.17
C GLU A 22 0.87 0.76 -9.75
N ILE A 23 -0.34 0.50 -9.27
CA ILE A 23 -1.12 -0.64 -9.74
C ILE A 23 -1.27 -0.67 -11.27
N PRO A 24 -1.65 0.43 -11.94
CA PRO A 24 -1.78 0.39 -13.40
C PRO A 24 -0.44 0.22 -14.12
N ASN A 25 0.67 0.48 -13.43
CA ASN A 25 1.99 0.32 -14.03
C ASN A 25 2.56 -1.08 -13.84
N CYS A 26 1.90 -1.91 -13.06
CA CYS A 26 2.34 -3.27 -12.80
C CYS A 26 1.64 -4.25 -13.72
N GLU A 27 2.36 -5.22 -14.22
CA GLU A 27 1.77 -6.26 -15.06
C GLU A 27 1.15 -7.36 -14.22
N HIS A 28 1.69 -7.59 -13.04
CA HIS A 28 1.23 -8.66 -12.14
C HIS A 28 1.02 -8.13 -10.74
N GLU A 29 0.12 -8.78 -10.01
CA GLU A 29 -0.17 -8.42 -8.64
C GLU A 29 1.08 -8.51 -7.75
N THR A 30 1.95 -9.50 -8.02
CA THR A 30 3.17 -9.65 -7.24
C THR A 30 4.10 -8.44 -7.35
N GLU A 31 4.11 -7.78 -8.50
CA GLU A 31 4.89 -6.57 -8.66
C GLU A 31 4.33 -5.44 -7.79
N ALA A 32 3.01 -5.33 -7.75
CA ALA A 32 2.36 -4.32 -6.92
C ALA A 32 2.64 -4.59 -5.44
N GLN A 33 2.59 -5.85 -5.03
CA GLN A 33 2.91 -6.23 -3.66
C GLN A 33 4.35 -5.88 -3.31
N ALA A 34 5.28 -6.17 -4.20
CA ALA A 34 6.69 -5.86 -3.97
C ALA A 34 6.91 -4.36 -3.81
N LYS A 35 6.26 -3.57 -4.64
CA LYS A 35 6.38 -2.11 -4.55
C LYS A 35 5.78 -1.57 -3.26
N ALA A 36 4.64 -2.14 -2.85
CA ALA A 36 4.01 -1.73 -1.60
C ALA A 36 4.91 -2.04 -0.40
N ILE A 37 5.52 -3.21 -0.40
CA ILE A 37 6.42 -3.61 0.67
C ILE A 37 7.62 -2.66 0.72
N LYS A 38 8.19 -2.35 -0.44
CA LYS A 38 9.31 -1.42 -0.51
C LYS A 38 8.94 -0.05 0.03
N LEU A 39 7.79 0.47 -0.37
CA LEU A 39 7.34 1.77 0.10
C LEU A 39 7.10 1.78 1.60
N ALA A 40 6.49 0.72 2.12
CA ALA A 40 6.25 0.62 3.55
C ALA A 40 7.55 0.54 4.33
N ASP A 41 8.54 -0.17 3.79
CA ASP A 41 9.86 -0.26 4.42
C ASP A 41 10.54 1.11 4.44
N GLU A 42 10.47 1.84 3.34
CA GLU A 42 11.09 3.15 3.24
C GLU A 42 10.46 4.17 4.20
N THR A 43 9.16 4.06 4.42
CA THR A 43 8.46 4.97 5.33
C THR A 43 8.59 4.58 6.78
N GLY A 44 9.13 3.39 7.06
CA GLY A 44 9.26 2.90 8.41
C GLY A 44 8.00 2.29 8.98
N LEU A 45 6.96 2.15 8.17
CA LEU A 45 5.71 1.55 8.63
C LEU A 45 5.78 0.03 8.72
N LEU A 46 6.56 -0.57 7.83
CA LEU A 46 6.64 -2.02 7.75
C LEU A 46 7.29 -2.59 9.02
N GLY A 47 6.59 -3.54 9.62
CA GLY A 47 7.09 -4.18 10.82
C GLY A 47 6.80 -3.42 12.11
N ASN A 48 6.48 -2.12 12.00
CA ASN A 48 6.16 -1.30 13.17
C ASN A 48 4.66 -1.04 13.29
N TYR A 49 4.01 -0.76 12.19
CA TYR A 49 2.57 -0.45 12.17
C TYR A 49 1.81 -1.34 11.20
N ILE A 50 2.47 -1.81 10.16
CA ILE A 50 1.85 -2.64 9.13
C ILE A 50 2.72 -3.88 8.94
N GLU A 51 2.06 -5.03 8.87
CA GLU A 51 2.77 -6.28 8.61
C GLU A 51 2.65 -6.64 7.13
N VAL A 52 3.58 -7.47 6.65
CA VAL A 52 3.60 -7.88 5.25
C VAL A 52 2.27 -8.50 4.83
N GLU A 53 1.69 -9.33 5.68
CA GLU A 53 0.41 -9.97 5.38
C GLU A 53 -0.68 -8.95 5.16
N GLN A 54 -0.72 -7.91 5.98
CA GLN A 54 -1.71 -6.85 5.83
C GLN A 54 -1.51 -6.09 4.53
N LEU A 55 -0.27 -5.85 4.17
CA LEU A 55 0.04 -5.18 2.90
C LEU A 55 -0.40 -6.03 1.72
N GLU A 56 -0.12 -7.32 1.76
CA GLU A 56 -0.49 -8.21 0.67
C GLU A 56 -2.01 -8.27 0.50
N GLU A 57 -2.74 -8.35 1.59
CA GLU A 57 -4.19 -8.36 1.53
C GLU A 57 -4.74 -7.06 0.96
N ALA A 58 -4.22 -5.94 1.44
CA ALA A 58 -4.67 -4.64 0.96
C ALA A 58 -4.37 -4.45 -0.53
N VAL A 59 -3.19 -4.85 -0.95
CA VAL A 59 -2.81 -4.76 -2.36
C VAL A 59 -3.70 -5.65 -3.21
N ASN A 60 -4.00 -6.85 -2.73
CA ASN A 60 -4.88 -7.76 -3.44
C ASN A 60 -6.27 -7.14 -3.65
N GLU A 61 -6.81 -6.52 -2.62
CA GLU A 61 -8.10 -5.86 -2.73
C GLU A 61 -8.04 -4.69 -3.72
N MET A 62 -7.00 -3.87 -3.61
CA MET A 62 -6.84 -2.74 -4.52
C MET A 62 -6.65 -3.20 -5.96
N TRP A 63 -5.89 -4.25 -6.15
CA TRP A 63 -5.66 -4.83 -7.47
C TRP A 63 -6.96 -5.33 -8.09
N THR A 64 -7.71 -6.10 -7.30
CA THR A 64 -8.97 -6.66 -7.76
C THR A 64 -9.97 -5.57 -8.10
N GLU A 65 -10.10 -4.56 -7.24
CA GLU A 65 -11.03 -3.46 -7.49
C GLU A 65 -10.63 -2.64 -8.71
N PHE A 66 -9.35 -2.38 -8.86
CA PHE A 66 -8.87 -1.59 -9.98
C PHE A 66 -9.19 -2.27 -11.31
N TRP A 67 -8.82 -3.53 -11.42
CA TRP A 67 -9.01 -4.26 -12.67
C TRP A 67 -10.46 -4.64 -12.92
N ALA A 68 -11.25 -4.77 -11.88
CA ALA A 68 -12.68 -5.03 -12.02
C ALA A 68 -13.40 -3.90 -12.75
N LYS A 69 -12.90 -2.67 -12.60
CA LYS A 69 -13.51 -1.53 -13.28
C LYS A 69 -13.36 -1.57 -14.79
N PHE A 70 -12.41 -2.32 -15.28
CA PHE A 70 -12.15 -2.44 -16.71
C PHE A 70 -12.79 -3.65 -17.36
N ASN A 71 -13.49 -4.44 -16.56
CA ASN A 71 -14.22 -5.60 -17.09
C ASN A 71 -15.75 -5.32 -17.17
#